data_40a8f173319e10533b340cb354655614
#
_entry.id   40a8f173319e10533b340cb354655614
#
_cell.length_a   1.000
_cell.length_b   1.000
_cell.length_c   1.000
_cell.angle_alpha   90.00
_cell.angle_beta   90.00
_cell.angle_gamma   90.00
#
_symmetry.space_group_name_H-M   'P 1'
#
loop_
_entity.id
_entity.type
_entity.pdbx_description
1 polymer ?
#
loop_
_entity_poly.entity_id
_entity_poly.type
_entity_poly.pdbx_seq_one_letter_code
_entity_poly.pdbx_strand_id
1 'polypeptide(L)'
;IESKCYPRLNEAKYCPAKRNPGKFYTYDEIRDVIKYAKERGVMIIPELDIPGHSQYFWTIFGVYMESEKGMKILDKLFAEFFAEIPAEDCPYIHLGSDEVRGKMADAEGFVRHYEDILAKHNRKPIVWDPGIKPSSTTVCQIWNEAIKNSIAESKTYKNPYLDSYMGYLNHSSPVNNIHRHFL
;
A
#
# COMPACT_ATOMS: atom_id res chain seq x y z
N ILE A 1 12.06 -3.05 -0.71
CA ILE A 1 12.72 -1.87 -0.12
C ILE A 1 13.68 -2.32 0.96
N GLU A 2 14.77 -1.58 1.16
CA GLU A 2 15.71 -1.75 2.27
C GLU A 2 15.00 -1.67 3.63
N SER A 3 15.41 -2.51 4.58
CA SER A 3 15.04 -2.36 5.97
C SER A 3 16.27 -2.45 6.87
N LYS A 4 16.59 -1.35 7.53
CA LYS A 4 17.70 -1.22 8.49
C LYS A 4 17.30 -1.78 9.86
N CYS A 5 16.04 -1.55 10.28
CA CYS A 5 15.53 -2.03 11.56
C CYS A 5 15.25 -3.54 11.56
N TYR A 6 14.98 -4.12 10.38
CA TYR A 6 14.78 -5.56 10.20
C TYR A 6 15.51 -6.08 8.95
N PRO A 7 16.85 -6.19 8.96
CA PRO A 7 17.65 -6.61 7.80
C PRO A 7 17.23 -7.97 7.23
N ARG A 8 16.60 -8.82 8.05
CA ARG A 8 16.04 -10.11 7.64
C ARG A 8 15.05 -10.01 6.48
N LEU A 9 14.35 -8.88 6.33
CA LEU A 9 13.44 -8.64 5.21
C LEU A 9 14.15 -8.59 3.86
N ASN A 10 15.45 -8.32 3.84
CA ASN A 10 16.29 -8.22 2.64
C ASN A 10 17.10 -9.50 2.38
N GLU A 11 17.01 -10.53 3.24
CA GLU A 11 17.76 -11.77 3.06
C GLU A 11 17.14 -12.64 1.95
N ALA A 12 17.98 -13.07 1.01
CA ALA A 12 17.57 -13.89 -0.15
C ALA A 12 16.78 -15.15 0.23
N LYS A 13 17.09 -15.77 1.39
CA LYS A 13 16.42 -17.01 1.84
C LYS A 13 14.94 -16.85 2.16
N TYR A 14 14.47 -15.62 2.39
CA TYR A 14 13.06 -15.31 2.65
C TYR A 14 12.29 -14.84 1.41
N CYS A 15 13.00 -14.58 0.29
CA CYS A 15 12.38 -14.21 -0.95
C CYS A 15 11.79 -15.43 -1.67
N PRO A 16 10.57 -15.35 -2.24
CA PRO A 16 10.03 -16.43 -3.07
C PRO A 16 10.97 -16.79 -4.23
N ALA A 17 11.13 -18.07 -4.50
CA ALA A 17 12.06 -18.58 -5.53
C ALA A 17 11.82 -18.00 -6.95
N LYS A 18 10.61 -17.55 -7.25
CA LYS A 18 10.24 -16.93 -8.55
C LYS A 18 10.55 -15.44 -8.65
N ARG A 19 10.94 -14.79 -7.56
CA ARG A 19 11.33 -13.37 -7.55
C ARG A 19 12.85 -13.28 -7.49
N ASN A 20 13.41 -12.11 -7.76
CA ASN A 20 14.86 -11.88 -7.71
C ASN A 20 15.35 -11.91 -6.25
N PRO A 21 15.89 -13.04 -5.74
CA PRO A 21 16.29 -13.15 -4.34
C PRO A 21 17.39 -12.14 -4.00
N GLY A 22 17.27 -11.50 -2.83
CA GLY A 22 18.25 -10.53 -2.35
C GLY A 22 18.26 -9.20 -3.13
N LYS A 23 17.33 -8.98 -4.09
CA LYS A 23 17.17 -7.69 -4.75
C LYS A 23 16.10 -6.87 -4.05
N PHE A 24 16.46 -5.67 -3.69
CA PHE A 24 15.57 -4.67 -3.08
C PHE A 24 16.08 -3.28 -3.48
N TYR A 25 15.25 -2.28 -3.39
CA TYR A 25 15.66 -0.89 -3.54
C TYR A 25 16.23 -0.38 -2.22
N THR A 26 17.40 0.24 -2.28
CA THR A 26 17.97 1.01 -1.17
C THR A 26 17.19 2.32 -1.02
N TYR A 27 17.31 2.98 0.14
CA TYR A 27 16.68 4.29 0.32
C TYR A 27 17.28 5.36 -0.61
N ASP A 28 18.57 5.26 -0.98
CA ASP A 28 19.19 6.14 -1.96
C ASP A 28 18.56 5.97 -3.34
N GLU A 29 18.39 4.72 -3.80
CA GLU A 29 17.72 4.43 -5.07
C GLU A 29 16.26 4.91 -5.07
N ILE A 30 15.55 4.81 -3.94
CA ILE A 30 14.18 5.33 -3.82
C ILE A 30 14.17 6.85 -3.94
N ARG A 31 15.10 7.55 -3.27
CA ARG A 31 15.24 9.01 -3.39
C ARG A 31 15.53 9.44 -4.84
N ASP A 32 16.37 8.70 -5.54
CA ASP A 32 16.68 8.96 -6.95
C ASP A 32 15.44 8.76 -7.84
N VAL A 33 14.66 7.69 -7.61
CA VAL A 33 13.40 7.44 -8.33
C VAL A 33 12.38 8.54 -8.06
N ILE A 34 12.23 8.97 -6.81
CA ILE A 34 11.32 10.06 -6.43
C ILE A 34 11.72 11.36 -7.13
N LYS A 35 13.00 11.72 -7.11
CA LYS A 35 13.53 12.90 -7.78
C LYS A 35 13.25 12.83 -9.29
N TYR A 36 13.61 11.74 -9.92
CA TYR A 36 13.38 11.53 -11.35
C TYR A 36 11.91 11.66 -11.74
N ALA A 37 11.00 11.09 -10.95
CA ALA A 37 9.56 11.16 -11.16
C ALA A 37 9.03 12.59 -10.99
N LYS A 38 9.46 13.29 -9.93
CA LYS A 38 9.05 14.66 -9.62
C LYS A 38 9.42 15.65 -10.72
N GLU A 39 10.61 15.52 -11.32
CA GLU A 39 11.05 16.31 -12.48
C GLU A 39 10.16 16.11 -13.72
N ARG A 40 9.34 15.06 -13.74
CA ARG A 40 8.40 14.70 -14.84
C ARG A 40 6.94 14.85 -14.47
N GLY A 41 6.65 15.50 -13.34
CA GLY A 41 5.29 15.70 -12.86
C GLY A 41 4.60 14.40 -12.37
N VAL A 42 5.37 13.36 -12.05
CA VAL A 42 4.88 12.08 -11.54
C VAL A 42 5.11 12.00 -10.04
N MET A 43 4.09 11.64 -9.29
CA MET A 43 4.17 11.40 -7.85
C MET A 43 4.40 9.90 -7.59
N ILE A 44 5.39 9.59 -6.74
CA ILE A 44 5.59 8.24 -6.24
C ILE A 44 4.73 8.04 -4.98
N ILE A 45 3.90 7.01 -4.99
CA ILE A 45 3.08 6.59 -3.85
C ILE A 45 3.59 5.23 -3.40
N PRO A 46 4.33 5.16 -2.28
CA PRO A 46 4.76 3.87 -1.73
C PRO A 46 3.57 3.09 -1.20
N GLU A 47 3.59 1.78 -1.42
CA GLU A 47 2.59 0.88 -0.86
C GLU A 47 3.23 -0.13 0.09
N LEU A 48 2.62 -0.26 1.27
CA LEU A 48 2.84 -1.37 2.18
C LEU A 48 1.47 -2.04 2.39
N ASP A 49 1.23 -3.13 1.69
CA ASP A 49 -0.03 -3.84 1.73
C ASP A 49 -0.20 -4.59 3.06
N ILE A 50 -1.14 -4.10 3.87
CA ILE A 50 -1.40 -4.54 5.24
C ILE A 50 -2.91 -4.67 5.51
N PRO A 51 -3.35 -5.71 6.23
CA PRO A 51 -2.61 -6.92 6.61
C PRO A 51 -2.67 -8.01 5.53
N GLY A 52 -3.28 -7.72 4.38
CA GLY A 52 -3.37 -8.63 3.23
C GLY A 52 -2.01 -8.98 2.65
N HIS A 53 -1.96 -9.96 1.76
CA HIS A 53 -0.76 -10.33 0.98
C HIS A 53 0.54 -10.52 1.80
N SER A 54 0.43 -10.79 3.10
CA SER A 54 1.49 -10.71 4.11
C SER A 54 2.16 -12.05 4.47
N GLN A 55 2.03 -13.09 3.64
CA GLN A 55 2.62 -14.41 3.91
C GLN A 55 4.13 -14.34 4.24
N TYR A 56 4.86 -13.44 3.60
CA TYR A 56 6.28 -13.20 3.86
C TYR A 56 6.53 -12.74 5.30
N PHE A 57 5.63 -11.96 5.87
CA PHE A 57 5.76 -11.43 7.23
C PHE A 57 5.68 -12.55 8.25
N TRP A 58 4.71 -13.46 8.11
CA TRP A 58 4.65 -14.69 8.91
C TRP A 58 5.92 -15.53 8.76
N THR A 59 6.41 -15.71 7.54
CA THR A 59 7.60 -16.51 7.28
C THR A 59 8.84 -15.96 8.00
N ILE A 60 8.95 -14.63 8.10
CA ILE A 60 10.11 -13.96 8.68
C ILE A 60 10.01 -13.83 10.20
N PHE A 61 8.83 -13.44 10.69
CA PHE A 61 8.63 -13.04 12.09
C PHE A 61 7.87 -14.07 12.93
N GLY A 62 7.17 -15.02 12.31
CA GLY A 62 6.37 -16.03 13.00
C GLY A 62 5.12 -15.45 13.68
N VAL A 63 4.66 -14.27 13.24
CA VAL A 63 3.46 -13.59 13.77
C VAL A 63 2.65 -12.98 12.64
N TYR A 64 1.35 -12.80 12.85
CA TYR A 64 0.49 -12.07 11.93
C TYR A 64 0.66 -10.56 12.12
N MET A 65 0.48 -9.78 11.06
CA MET A 65 0.61 -8.31 11.09
C MET A 65 -0.34 -7.65 12.09
N GLU A 66 -1.58 -8.15 12.17
CA GLU A 66 -2.63 -7.64 13.04
C GLU A 66 -2.48 -8.03 14.52
N SER A 67 -1.52 -8.88 14.85
CA SER A 67 -1.21 -9.18 16.25
C SER A 67 -0.48 -8.00 16.92
N GLU A 68 -0.60 -7.86 18.24
CA GLU A 68 0.12 -6.81 18.98
C GLU A 68 1.61 -6.77 18.68
N LYS A 69 2.25 -7.94 18.57
CA LYS A 69 3.67 -8.04 18.19
C LYS A 69 3.90 -7.66 16.74
N GLY A 70 2.99 -8.04 15.84
CA GLY A 70 3.04 -7.68 14.42
C GLY A 70 2.91 -6.18 14.21
N MET A 71 1.95 -5.54 14.88
CA MET A 71 1.77 -4.08 14.82
C MET A 71 3.01 -3.33 15.32
N LYS A 72 3.66 -3.78 16.41
CA LYS A 72 4.93 -3.20 16.89
C LYS A 72 6.06 -3.31 15.87
N ILE A 73 6.07 -4.37 15.05
CA ILE A 73 7.04 -4.52 13.95
C ILE A 73 6.71 -3.55 12.83
N LEU A 74 5.44 -3.46 12.42
CA LEU A 74 4.98 -2.52 11.39
C LEU A 74 5.22 -1.07 11.79
N ASP A 75 4.93 -0.69 13.04
CA ASP A 75 5.18 0.66 13.55
C ASP A 75 6.66 1.07 13.38
N LYS A 76 7.59 0.14 13.63
CA LYS A 76 9.01 0.39 13.42
C LYS A 76 9.38 0.52 11.94
N LEU A 77 8.76 -0.28 11.07
CA LEU A 77 8.97 -0.18 9.61
C LEU A 77 8.47 1.16 9.08
N PHE A 78 7.30 1.61 9.50
CA PHE A 78 6.79 2.94 9.16
C PHE A 78 7.68 4.05 9.69
N ALA A 79 8.11 3.96 10.96
CA ALA A 79 9.01 4.95 11.55
C ALA A 79 10.35 5.04 10.80
N GLU A 80 10.92 3.91 10.39
CA GLU A 80 12.13 3.87 9.57
C GLU A 80 11.89 4.56 8.22
N PHE A 81 10.81 4.18 7.51
CA PHE A 81 10.50 4.78 6.22
C PHE A 81 10.31 6.30 6.31
N PHE A 82 9.63 6.78 7.37
CA PHE A 82 9.40 8.22 7.55
C PHE A 82 10.65 9.00 7.93
N ALA A 83 11.62 8.35 8.57
CA ALA A 83 12.91 8.96 8.85
C ALA A 83 13.79 9.08 7.59
N GLU A 84 13.64 8.15 6.65
CA GLU A 84 14.46 8.10 5.43
C GLU A 84 13.85 8.92 4.27
N ILE A 85 12.53 9.01 4.19
CA ILE A 85 11.83 9.68 3.09
C ILE A 85 10.96 10.80 3.66
N PRO A 86 11.21 12.07 3.31
CA PRO A 86 10.41 13.21 3.77
C PRO A 86 8.96 13.16 3.31
N ALA A 87 8.04 13.76 4.08
CA ALA A 87 6.61 13.75 3.76
C ALA A 87 6.29 14.54 2.47
N GLU A 88 7.03 15.59 2.18
CA GLU A 88 6.91 16.38 0.94
C GLU A 88 7.28 15.60 -0.33
N ASP A 89 8.06 14.54 -0.20
CA ASP A 89 8.44 13.68 -1.31
C ASP A 89 7.44 12.55 -1.54
N CYS A 90 6.83 12.03 -0.47
CA CYS A 90 5.78 11.02 -0.51
C CYS A 90 4.62 11.39 0.43
N PRO A 91 3.78 12.37 0.05
CA PRO A 91 2.69 12.85 0.91
C PRO A 91 1.54 11.85 1.06
N TYR A 92 1.51 10.81 0.24
CA TYR A 92 0.56 9.71 0.32
C TYR A 92 1.29 8.40 0.58
N ILE A 93 0.67 7.53 1.35
CA ILE A 93 1.08 6.14 1.55
C ILE A 93 -0.12 5.24 1.29
N HIS A 94 0.06 4.25 0.44
CA HIS A 94 -0.96 3.24 0.20
C HIS A 94 -0.82 2.10 1.20
N LEU A 95 -1.89 1.81 1.94
CA LEU A 95 -1.92 0.77 2.97
C LEU A 95 -2.38 -0.60 2.44
N GLY A 96 -2.74 -0.69 1.16
CA GLY A 96 -3.32 -1.91 0.60
C GLY A 96 -4.69 -2.18 1.18
N SER A 97 -4.77 -3.18 2.05
CA SER A 97 -5.94 -3.61 2.84
C SER A 97 -7.03 -4.35 2.08
N ASP A 98 -6.75 -4.81 0.86
CA ASP A 98 -7.63 -5.69 0.09
C ASP A 98 -7.37 -7.18 0.40
N GLU A 99 -8.27 -8.02 -0.11
CA GLU A 99 -8.18 -9.49 -0.11
C GLU A 99 -7.74 -10.14 1.22
N VAL A 100 -8.06 -9.50 2.34
CA VAL A 100 -7.71 -9.99 3.68
C VAL A 100 -8.42 -11.33 3.94
N ARG A 101 -7.63 -12.36 4.17
CA ARG A 101 -8.14 -13.71 4.44
C ARG A 101 -8.39 -13.92 5.94
N GLY A 102 -9.53 -14.54 6.25
CA GLY A 102 -9.90 -14.81 7.63
C GLY A 102 -10.70 -13.69 8.29
N LYS A 103 -10.99 -13.86 9.59
CA LYS A 103 -11.72 -12.87 10.39
C LYS A 103 -10.72 -12.16 11.28
N MET A 104 -10.60 -10.85 11.13
CA MET A 104 -9.94 -9.98 12.10
C MET A 104 -10.94 -9.55 13.16
N ALA A 105 -10.52 -9.51 14.41
CA ALA A 105 -11.38 -9.07 15.52
C ALA A 105 -11.80 -7.61 15.37
N ASP A 106 -10.85 -6.75 14.92
CA ASP A 106 -11.08 -5.32 14.67
C ASP A 106 -10.29 -4.87 13.42
N ALA A 107 -10.80 -5.19 12.25
CA ALA A 107 -10.18 -4.82 10.98
C ALA A 107 -10.16 -3.30 10.75
N GLU A 108 -11.28 -2.63 11.05
CA GLU A 108 -11.36 -1.18 10.90
C GLU A 108 -10.46 -0.44 11.89
N GLY A 109 -10.33 -0.93 13.14
CA GLY A 109 -9.42 -0.37 14.13
C GLY A 109 -7.96 -0.54 13.73
N PHE A 110 -7.61 -1.66 13.09
CA PHE A 110 -6.27 -1.86 12.54
C PHE A 110 -5.94 -0.81 11.48
N VAL A 111 -6.82 -0.57 10.50
CA VAL A 111 -6.59 0.45 9.47
C VAL A 111 -6.54 1.84 10.09
N ARG A 112 -7.47 2.18 11.00
CA ARG A 112 -7.46 3.48 11.72
C ARG A 112 -6.16 3.74 12.47
N HIS A 113 -5.56 2.72 13.08
CA HIS A 113 -4.25 2.87 13.74
C HIS A 113 -3.18 3.41 12.77
N TYR A 114 -3.12 2.88 11.54
CA TYR A 114 -2.15 3.35 10.53
C TYR A 114 -2.56 4.68 9.90
N GLU A 115 -3.85 4.95 9.73
CA GLU A 115 -4.33 6.28 9.34
C GLU A 115 -3.85 7.36 10.34
N ASP A 116 -3.96 7.08 11.63
CA ASP A 116 -3.50 7.99 12.70
C ASP A 116 -1.97 8.17 12.70
N ILE A 117 -1.21 7.10 12.47
CA ILE A 117 0.24 7.17 12.34
C ILE A 117 0.62 8.04 11.14
N LEU A 118 0.00 7.84 9.98
CA LEU A 118 0.26 8.63 8.79
C LEU A 118 -0.07 10.11 9.01
N ALA A 119 -1.21 10.41 9.63
CA ALA A 119 -1.62 11.78 9.94
C ALA A 119 -0.61 12.50 10.86
N LYS A 120 -0.10 11.82 11.90
CA LYS A 120 0.96 12.34 12.79
C LYS A 120 2.26 12.67 12.05
N HIS A 121 2.51 12.02 10.92
CA HIS A 121 3.68 12.25 10.08
C HIS A 121 3.37 13.08 8.82
N ASN A 122 2.27 13.85 8.82
CA ASN A 122 1.84 14.71 7.71
C ASN A 122 1.64 13.95 6.39
N ARG A 123 1.18 12.72 6.46
CA ARG A 123 0.89 11.88 5.28
C ARG A 123 -0.58 11.51 5.22
N LYS A 124 -1.06 11.24 4.03
CA LYS A 124 -2.44 10.84 3.76
C LYS A 124 -2.51 9.37 3.37
N PRO A 125 -3.44 8.62 3.94
CA PRO A 125 -3.64 7.21 3.58
C PRO A 125 -4.39 7.07 2.25
N ILE A 126 -4.05 6.01 1.51
CA ILE A 126 -4.84 5.46 0.41
C ILE A 126 -5.05 3.97 0.74
N VAL A 127 -6.21 3.43 0.41
CA VAL A 127 -6.52 2.00 0.55
C VAL A 127 -7.20 1.48 -0.71
N TRP A 128 -7.12 0.17 -0.95
CA TRP A 128 -7.91 -0.46 -1.99
C TRP A 128 -9.39 -0.55 -1.60
N ASP A 129 -10.29 -0.36 -2.57
CA ASP A 129 -11.72 -0.66 -2.43
C ASP A 129 -12.21 -1.51 -3.63
N PRO A 130 -12.69 -2.74 -3.38
CA PRO A 130 -13.06 -3.32 -2.08
C PRO A 130 -11.86 -3.73 -1.23
N GLY A 131 -11.95 -3.45 0.07
CA GLY A 131 -10.96 -3.77 1.09
C GLY A 131 -11.52 -3.57 2.50
N ILE A 132 -10.65 -3.43 3.50
CA ILE A 132 -11.08 -3.02 4.84
C ILE A 132 -11.57 -1.57 4.77
N LYS A 133 -12.74 -1.32 5.38
CA LYS A 133 -13.35 0.01 5.38
C LYS A 133 -12.51 1.02 6.17
N PRO A 134 -12.04 2.09 5.51
CA PRO A 134 -11.26 3.14 6.16
C PRO A 134 -12.16 4.23 6.78
N SER A 135 -11.54 5.24 7.39
CA SER A 135 -12.23 6.48 7.75
C SER A 135 -12.72 7.24 6.51
N SER A 136 -13.74 8.09 6.67
CA SER A 136 -14.38 8.79 5.54
C SER A 136 -13.50 9.82 4.83
N THR A 137 -12.34 10.15 5.38
CA THR A 137 -11.37 11.10 4.79
C THR A 137 -10.26 10.42 4.00
N THR A 138 -10.15 9.10 4.11
CA THR A 138 -9.13 8.31 3.40
C THR A 138 -9.51 8.14 1.94
N VAL A 139 -8.53 8.24 1.06
CA VAL A 139 -8.71 8.01 -0.37
C VAL A 139 -8.88 6.52 -0.64
N CYS A 140 -9.94 6.14 -1.34
CA CYS A 140 -10.18 4.78 -1.79
C CYS A 140 -9.75 4.61 -3.23
N GLN A 141 -8.87 3.67 -3.51
CA GLN A 141 -8.49 3.32 -4.88
C GLN A 141 -9.35 2.16 -5.37
N ILE A 142 -10.20 2.44 -6.36
CA ILE A 142 -11.18 1.48 -6.87
C ILE A 142 -10.52 0.57 -7.89
N TRP A 143 -10.53 -0.74 -7.61
CA TRP A 143 -9.95 -1.74 -8.50
C TRP A 143 -10.97 -2.76 -9.02
N ASN A 144 -12.23 -2.67 -8.56
CA ASN A 144 -13.28 -3.65 -8.85
C ASN A 144 -14.46 -2.98 -9.58
N GLU A 145 -14.97 -3.64 -10.64
CA GLU A 145 -16.07 -3.12 -11.45
C GLU A 145 -17.37 -2.94 -10.67
N ALA A 146 -17.67 -3.85 -9.75
CA ALA A 146 -18.90 -3.76 -8.96
C ALA A 146 -18.92 -2.50 -8.07
N ILE A 147 -17.79 -2.14 -7.47
CA ILE A 147 -17.66 -0.90 -6.68
C ILE A 147 -17.74 0.31 -7.58
N LYS A 148 -17.06 0.32 -8.74
CA LYS A 148 -17.15 1.41 -9.72
C LYS A 148 -18.59 1.68 -10.12
N ASN A 149 -19.34 0.64 -10.47
CA ASN A 149 -20.75 0.77 -10.85
C ASN A 149 -21.61 1.25 -9.67
N SER A 150 -21.38 0.72 -8.46
CA SER A 150 -22.06 1.16 -7.24
C SER A 150 -21.81 2.65 -6.95
N ILE A 151 -20.61 3.17 -7.17
CA ILE A 151 -20.30 4.60 -7.01
C ILE A 151 -21.08 5.43 -8.03
N ALA A 152 -21.13 5.00 -9.29
CA ALA A 152 -21.84 5.70 -10.36
C ALA A 152 -23.36 5.76 -10.09
N GLU A 153 -23.93 4.71 -9.50
CA GLU A 153 -25.36 4.60 -9.18
C GLU A 153 -25.73 5.22 -7.84
N SER A 154 -24.81 5.21 -6.88
CA SER A 154 -25.03 5.60 -5.48
C SER A 154 -24.43 6.96 -5.16
N LYS A 155 -25.28 7.95 -4.90
CA LYS A 155 -24.86 9.25 -4.35
C LYS A 155 -24.38 9.17 -2.89
N THR A 156 -24.22 7.97 -2.33
CA THR A 156 -23.88 7.72 -0.91
C THR A 156 -22.41 7.41 -0.67
N TYR A 157 -21.62 7.21 -1.71
CA TYR A 157 -20.18 7.01 -1.55
C TYR A 157 -19.53 8.30 -1.02
N LYS A 158 -18.91 8.22 0.15
CA LYS A 158 -18.47 9.42 0.89
C LYS A 158 -16.96 9.67 0.81
N ASN A 159 -16.17 8.63 0.56
CA ASN A 159 -14.74 8.76 0.51
C ASN A 159 -14.27 9.43 -0.79
N PRO A 160 -13.25 10.28 -0.77
CA PRO A 160 -12.54 10.62 -2.00
C PRO A 160 -12.01 9.34 -2.65
N TYR A 161 -12.02 9.26 -3.96
CA TYR A 161 -11.59 8.03 -4.64
C TYR A 161 -10.78 8.27 -5.90
N LEU A 162 -10.00 7.24 -6.26
CA LEU A 162 -9.27 7.12 -7.52
C LEU A 162 -9.87 5.93 -8.28
N ASP A 163 -10.30 6.13 -9.51
CA ASP A 163 -10.70 5.02 -10.38
C ASP A 163 -9.46 4.43 -11.06
N SER A 164 -9.08 3.23 -10.65
CA SER A 164 -7.98 2.46 -11.26
C SER A 164 -8.47 1.14 -11.86
N TYR A 165 -9.78 0.96 -11.97
CA TYR A 165 -10.34 -0.23 -12.56
C TYR A 165 -9.80 -0.43 -13.98
N MET A 166 -9.22 -1.62 -14.23
CA MET A 166 -8.53 -1.97 -15.47
C MET A 166 -7.27 -1.13 -15.81
N GLY A 167 -6.79 -0.30 -14.89
CA GLY A 167 -5.59 0.53 -15.07
C GLY A 167 -4.24 -0.20 -14.90
N TYR A 168 -4.24 -1.52 -14.84
CA TYR A 168 -3.03 -2.32 -14.65
C TYR A 168 -2.12 -2.28 -15.86
N LEU A 169 -0.94 -1.66 -15.74
CA LEU A 169 0.05 -1.58 -16.85
C LEU A 169 0.75 -2.92 -17.13
N ASN A 170 0.70 -3.84 -16.18
CA ASN A 170 1.27 -5.18 -16.30
C ASN A 170 0.27 -6.25 -16.84
N HIS A 171 -0.89 -5.82 -17.31
CA HIS A 171 -1.88 -6.72 -17.88
C HIS A 171 -1.42 -7.29 -19.22
N SER A 172 -1.87 -8.51 -19.57
CA SER A 172 -1.51 -9.19 -20.82
C SER A 172 -1.99 -8.45 -22.09
N SER A 173 -2.92 -7.51 -21.97
CA SER A 173 -3.42 -6.69 -23.05
C SER A 173 -3.56 -5.21 -22.62
N PRO A 174 -2.45 -4.48 -22.51
CA PRO A 174 -2.47 -3.08 -22.05
C PRO A 174 -3.27 -2.16 -22.98
N VAL A 175 -3.33 -2.46 -24.27
CA VAL A 175 -4.12 -1.68 -25.25
C VAL A 175 -5.61 -1.73 -24.94
N ASN A 176 -6.14 -2.89 -24.58
CA ASN A 176 -7.56 -3.02 -24.19
C ASN A 176 -7.87 -2.27 -22.89
N ASN A 177 -6.91 -2.18 -21.97
CA ASN A 177 -7.07 -1.43 -20.74
C ASN A 177 -7.12 0.09 -21.01
N ILE A 178 -6.22 0.60 -21.84
CA ILE A 178 -6.23 2.00 -22.28
C ILE A 178 -7.55 2.34 -22.94
N HIS A 179 -8.01 1.51 -23.87
CA HIS A 179 -9.28 1.72 -24.58
C HIS A 179 -10.49 1.79 -23.62
N ARG A 180 -10.52 0.92 -22.59
CA ARG A 180 -11.61 0.92 -21.59
C ARG A 180 -11.57 2.09 -20.62
N HIS A 181 -10.43 2.73 -20.45
CA HIS A 181 -10.29 3.90 -19.58
C HIS A 181 -10.70 5.21 -20.25
N PHE A 182 -10.52 5.32 -21.56
CA PHE A 182 -10.69 6.57 -22.29
C PHE A 182 -11.92 6.59 -23.21
N LEU A 183 -12.69 5.53 -23.30
CA LEU A 183 -13.97 5.42 -24.01
C LEU A 183 -15.09 4.97 -23.09
#